data_cd4b2ac85032212ae742d44b300a06b2
#
_entry.id   cd4b2ac85032212ae742d44b300a06b2
#
_cell.length_a   1.000
_cell.length_b   1.000
_cell.length_c   1.000
_cell.angle_alpha   90.00
_cell.angle_beta   90.00
_cell.angle_gamma   90.00
#
_symmetry.space_group_name_H-M   'P 1'
#
loop_
_entity.id
_entity.type
_entity.pdbx_description
1 polymer ?
#
loop_
_entity_poly.entity_id
_entity_poly.type
_entity_poly.pdbx_seq_one_letter_code
_entity_poly.pdbx_strand_id
1 'polypeptide(L)'
;MRKSSKLFTILSAAMCVTALGAAPCYAEEVTINFWHHYSEQSAENETLNDVLIPEFEKENPDIKVNAVSHEWSDLHEKILISAKSETLPDVARLDSAWVPEFEKMGILVPLNQEMGDYQEVADGLLESAMSTAQIGQDTYGLALNTNTKILFYNVKAFKDAGLSAPTTMDEFIEDCKKLAGENENGQQIWGYDEPALAGWNLCPFIWSMGGSITNEDQTKATGYLNSAETVNAIQTLADLYKEGAITGWNSGDIPMTDGFGTGRYAMIMDGPWKISEMEGSYPDFEYATAPMPEGEGGSHSVLGGEDISMFNTANKDAAWKFMKFMTGEFAQEEMAKCSQIPVNKATLES
;
A
#
# COMPACT_ATOMS: atom_id res chain seq x y z
N MET A 1 -69.76 78.55 9.69
CA MET A 1 -69.00 79.12 10.82
C MET A 1 -68.14 78.01 11.40
N ARG A 2 -66.87 78.18 11.31
CA ARG A 2 -65.85 77.14 11.44
C ARG A 2 -65.32 77.03 12.85
N LYS A 3 -65.23 75.82 13.37
CA LYS A 3 -64.38 75.49 14.55
C LYS A 3 -63.25 74.55 14.18
N SER A 4 -62.04 75.05 14.35
CA SER A 4 -60.80 74.32 14.19
C SER A 4 -60.48 73.54 15.45
N SER A 5 -60.23 72.26 15.34
CA SER A 5 -59.66 71.42 16.40
C SER A 5 -58.21 71.11 16.07
N LYS A 6 -57.29 71.48 16.98
CA LYS A 6 -55.88 71.16 16.89
C LYS A 6 -55.69 69.77 17.40
N LEU A 7 -55.06 68.90 16.61
CA LEU A 7 -54.67 67.58 16.96
C LEU A 7 -53.19 67.62 17.46
N PHE A 8 -52.98 67.19 18.67
CA PHE A 8 -51.65 67.02 19.23
C PHE A 8 -51.08 65.67 18.78
N THR A 9 -49.93 65.65 18.07
CA THR A 9 -49.23 64.44 17.67
C THR A 9 -48.16 64.20 18.70
N ILE A 10 -48.30 63.11 19.44
CA ILE A 10 -47.27 62.58 20.34
C ILE A 10 -46.36 61.71 19.51
N LEU A 11 -45.09 62.08 19.43
CA LEU A 11 -44.03 61.32 18.75
C LEU A 11 -43.43 60.28 19.75
N SER A 12 -43.86 59.03 19.61
CA SER A 12 -43.22 57.92 20.31
C SER A 12 -42.01 57.42 19.53
N ALA A 13 -40.81 57.69 20.03
CA ALA A 13 -39.59 57.13 19.48
C ALA A 13 -39.46 55.64 19.93
N ALA A 14 -39.77 54.74 19.01
CA ALA A 14 -39.46 53.31 19.20
C ALA A 14 -38.00 53.08 18.89
N MET A 15 -37.20 52.77 19.94
CA MET A 15 -35.80 52.36 19.83
C MET A 15 -35.77 50.90 19.34
N CYS A 16 -35.58 50.63 18.04
CA CYS A 16 -35.30 49.31 17.51
C CYS A 16 -33.87 48.93 17.86
N VAL A 17 -33.73 48.09 18.90
CA VAL A 17 -32.49 47.36 19.13
C VAL A 17 -32.41 46.25 18.11
N THR A 18 -31.66 46.44 17.04
CA THR A 18 -31.28 45.38 16.10
C THR A 18 -30.24 44.51 16.82
N ALA A 19 -30.70 43.40 17.37
CA ALA A 19 -29.79 42.28 17.74
C ALA A 19 -29.26 41.72 16.42
N LEU A 20 -28.02 42.09 16.08
CA LEU A 20 -27.23 41.33 15.10
C LEU A 20 -26.96 39.97 15.73
N GLY A 21 -27.82 39.01 15.48
CA GLY A 21 -27.50 37.60 15.67
C GLY A 21 -26.38 37.27 14.70
N ALA A 22 -25.19 37.00 15.24
CA ALA A 22 -24.14 36.34 14.46
C ALA A 22 -24.71 34.99 14.01
N ALA A 23 -25.12 34.88 12.77
CA ALA A 23 -25.38 33.58 12.18
C ALA A 23 -24.08 32.78 12.28
N PRO A 24 -24.11 31.55 12.80
CA PRO A 24 -22.95 30.71 12.71
C PRO A 24 -22.57 30.57 11.24
N CYS A 25 -21.38 31.05 10.89
CA CYS A 25 -20.80 30.79 9.59
C CYS A 25 -20.48 29.29 9.57
N TYR A 26 -21.44 28.47 9.12
CA TYR A 26 -21.12 27.08 8.79
C TYR A 26 -20.15 27.16 7.62
N ALA A 27 -18.91 26.71 7.84
CA ALA A 27 -18.02 26.42 6.73
C ALA A 27 -18.77 25.47 5.79
N GLU A 28 -18.69 25.71 4.50
CA GLU A 28 -19.27 24.81 3.49
C GLU A 28 -18.61 23.43 3.65
N GLU A 29 -19.40 22.38 3.83
CA GLU A 29 -18.91 21.02 3.98
C GLU A 29 -18.18 20.59 2.69
N VAL A 30 -16.95 20.18 2.81
CA VAL A 30 -16.11 19.71 1.71
C VAL A 30 -16.08 18.20 1.71
N THR A 31 -16.39 17.56 0.58
CA THR A 31 -16.18 16.12 0.42
C THR A 31 -14.93 15.87 -0.39
N ILE A 32 -13.98 15.10 0.13
CA ILE A 32 -12.82 14.60 -0.58
C ILE A 32 -13.05 13.17 -1.05
N ASN A 33 -12.65 12.86 -2.26
CA ASN A 33 -12.67 11.51 -2.82
C ASN A 33 -11.31 10.86 -2.59
N PHE A 34 -11.29 9.75 -1.86
CA PHE A 34 -10.12 8.94 -1.60
C PHE A 34 -10.25 7.59 -2.29
N TRP A 35 -9.38 7.30 -3.27
CA TRP A 35 -9.32 6.01 -3.94
C TRP A 35 -8.18 5.16 -3.36
N HIS A 36 -8.47 3.89 -3.12
CA HIS A 36 -7.51 2.96 -2.54
C HIS A 36 -7.70 1.54 -3.06
N HIS A 37 -6.73 0.68 -2.78
CA HIS A 37 -6.79 -0.72 -3.16
C HIS A 37 -6.67 -1.68 -1.95
N TYR A 38 -7.15 -1.27 -0.77
CA TYR A 38 -7.44 -2.24 0.28
C TYR A 38 -8.60 -3.10 -0.20
N SER A 39 -8.46 -4.43 -0.13
CA SER A 39 -9.54 -5.35 -0.52
C SER A 39 -10.80 -5.08 0.29
N GLU A 40 -11.97 -5.11 -0.34
CA GLU A 40 -13.25 -4.77 0.32
C GLU A 40 -13.52 -5.58 1.59
N GLN A 41 -12.97 -6.79 1.69
CA GLN A 41 -13.16 -7.72 2.81
C GLN A 41 -11.93 -7.80 3.73
N SER A 42 -10.95 -6.91 3.56
CA SER A 42 -9.74 -6.93 4.38
C SER A 42 -9.91 -6.14 5.69
N ALA A 43 -9.13 -6.52 6.70
CA ALA A 43 -9.08 -5.79 7.97
C ALA A 43 -8.67 -4.33 7.79
N GLU A 44 -7.82 -4.03 6.80
CA GLU A 44 -7.42 -2.66 6.47
C GLU A 44 -8.60 -1.82 5.99
N ASN A 45 -9.46 -2.40 5.12
CA ASN A 45 -10.64 -1.69 4.62
C ASN A 45 -11.68 -1.47 5.73
N GLU A 46 -11.88 -2.45 6.60
CA GLU A 46 -12.73 -2.32 7.79
C GLU A 46 -12.19 -1.22 8.73
N THR A 47 -10.89 -1.25 9.05
CA THR A 47 -10.24 -0.24 9.89
C THR A 47 -10.34 1.16 9.27
N LEU A 48 -10.12 1.30 7.97
CA LEU A 48 -10.28 2.58 7.27
C LEU A 48 -11.69 3.16 7.44
N ASN A 49 -12.72 2.34 7.18
CA ASN A 49 -14.11 2.82 7.13
C ASN A 49 -14.76 2.95 8.52
N ASP A 50 -14.44 2.08 9.45
CA ASP A 50 -15.11 2.00 10.75
C ASP A 50 -14.35 2.74 11.87
N VAL A 51 -13.05 2.99 11.69
CA VAL A 51 -12.20 3.65 12.70
C VAL A 51 -11.61 4.96 12.20
N LEU A 52 -10.83 4.92 11.11
CA LEU A 52 -10.01 6.07 10.71
C LEU A 52 -10.83 7.21 10.12
N ILE A 53 -11.73 6.95 9.18
CA ILE A 53 -12.58 7.98 8.59
C ILE A 53 -13.49 8.62 9.64
N PRO A 54 -14.19 7.86 10.51
CA PRO A 54 -15.00 8.46 11.59
C PRO A 54 -14.21 9.34 12.54
N GLU A 55 -12.98 8.97 12.93
CA GLU A 55 -12.15 9.79 13.81
C GLU A 55 -11.64 11.05 13.08
N PHE A 56 -11.20 10.93 11.83
CA PHE A 56 -10.83 12.08 11.01
C PHE A 56 -11.97 13.09 10.86
N GLU A 57 -13.19 12.64 10.53
CA GLU A 57 -14.36 13.50 10.36
C GLU A 57 -14.82 14.12 11.69
N LYS A 58 -14.63 13.45 12.81
CA LYS A 58 -14.89 14.00 14.14
C LYS A 58 -13.92 15.14 14.47
N GLU A 59 -12.64 15.01 14.10
CA GLU A 59 -11.63 16.06 14.26
C GLU A 59 -11.82 17.22 13.25
N ASN A 60 -12.39 16.93 12.08
CA ASN A 60 -12.61 17.86 10.98
C ASN A 60 -14.06 17.84 10.53
N PRO A 61 -15.01 18.40 11.32
CA PRO A 61 -16.45 18.25 11.07
C PRO A 61 -16.96 18.93 9.81
N ASP A 62 -16.14 19.76 9.17
CA ASP A 62 -16.36 20.43 7.88
C ASP A 62 -15.85 19.61 6.68
N ILE A 63 -15.23 18.45 6.91
CA ILE A 63 -14.70 17.59 5.85
C ILE A 63 -15.34 16.20 5.92
N LYS A 64 -15.77 15.70 4.76
CA LYS A 64 -16.24 14.31 4.56
C LYS A 64 -15.27 13.56 3.66
N VAL A 65 -15.12 12.26 3.92
CA VAL A 65 -14.29 11.37 3.11
C VAL A 65 -15.17 10.35 2.40
N ASN A 66 -15.16 10.38 1.08
CA ASN A 66 -15.75 9.36 0.23
C ASN A 66 -14.64 8.38 -0.20
N ALA A 67 -14.44 7.32 0.57
CA ALA A 67 -13.46 6.28 0.26
C ALA A 67 -14.06 5.28 -0.75
N VAL A 68 -13.29 4.96 -1.79
CA VAL A 68 -13.70 4.01 -2.84
C VAL A 68 -12.60 2.97 -3.02
N SER A 69 -12.93 1.72 -2.72
CA SER A 69 -12.06 0.58 -2.95
C SER A 69 -12.07 0.16 -4.41
N HIS A 70 -10.92 -0.23 -4.91
CA HIS A 70 -10.71 -0.80 -6.24
C HIS A 70 -9.72 -1.97 -6.12
N GLU A 71 -9.83 -2.95 -7.00
CA GLU A 71 -8.74 -3.92 -7.17
C GLU A 71 -7.45 -3.20 -7.61
N TRP A 72 -6.29 -3.70 -7.19
CA TRP A 72 -4.99 -3.06 -7.42
C TRP A 72 -4.76 -2.71 -8.91
N SER A 73 -4.96 -3.67 -9.81
CA SER A 73 -4.81 -3.46 -11.26
C SER A 73 -5.81 -2.45 -11.81
N ASP A 74 -7.06 -2.50 -11.32
CA ASP A 74 -8.14 -1.63 -11.77
C ASP A 74 -7.93 -0.17 -11.33
N LEU A 75 -7.37 0.05 -10.13
CA LEU A 75 -7.09 1.40 -9.63
C LEU A 75 -6.13 2.14 -10.56
N HIS A 76 -5.04 1.48 -10.95
CA HIS A 76 -4.06 2.07 -11.87
C HIS A 76 -4.73 2.50 -13.19
N GLU A 77 -5.49 1.59 -13.84
CA GLU A 77 -6.17 1.88 -15.10
C GLU A 77 -7.22 3.00 -14.95
N LYS A 78 -7.97 3.01 -13.85
CA LYS A 78 -8.97 4.03 -13.56
C LYS A 78 -8.36 5.42 -13.40
N ILE A 79 -7.21 5.53 -12.74
CA ILE A 79 -6.48 6.79 -12.65
C ILE A 79 -6.06 7.28 -14.03
N LEU A 80 -5.51 6.40 -14.88
CA LEU A 80 -5.14 6.74 -16.26
C LEU A 80 -6.33 7.24 -17.10
N ILE A 81 -7.50 6.62 -16.93
CA ILE A 81 -8.74 7.03 -17.63
C ILE A 81 -9.25 8.36 -17.07
N SER A 82 -9.26 8.50 -15.75
CA SER A 82 -9.77 9.70 -15.05
C SER A 82 -8.91 10.93 -15.29
N ALA A 83 -7.60 10.74 -15.48
CA ALA A 83 -6.71 11.82 -15.88
C ALA A 83 -7.09 12.43 -17.25
N LYS A 84 -7.59 11.60 -18.18
CA LYS A 84 -8.03 12.07 -19.52
C LYS A 84 -9.40 12.72 -19.50
N SER A 85 -10.25 12.37 -18.53
CA SER A 85 -11.62 12.88 -18.39
C SER A 85 -11.77 13.99 -17.34
N GLU A 86 -10.66 14.38 -16.71
CA GLU A 86 -10.62 15.40 -15.64
C GLU A 86 -11.52 15.02 -14.44
N THR A 87 -11.57 13.72 -14.10
CA THR A 87 -12.38 13.17 -13.00
C THR A 87 -11.52 12.44 -11.96
N LEU A 88 -10.28 12.91 -11.76
CA LEU A 88 -9.37 12.36 -10.76
C LEU A 88 -9.93 12.51 -9.34
N PRO A 89 -9.64 11.58 -8.42
CA PRO A 89 -9.94 11.77 -7.01
C PRO A 89 -9.10 12.91 -6.41
N ASP A 90 -9.40 13.33 -5.20
CA ASP A 90 -8.58 14.31 -4.49
C ASP A 90 -7.29 13.67 -3.95
N VAL A 91 -7.41 12.45 -3.47
CA VAL A 91 -6.31 11.66 -2.88
C VAL A 91 -6.41 10.21 -3.34
N ALA A 92 -5.28 9.55 -3.53
CA ALA A 92 -5.25 8.10 -3.68
C ALA A 92 -4.10 7.45 -2.91
N ARG A 93 -4.33 6.20 -2.49
CA ARG A 93 -3.30 5.26 -2.07
C ARG A 93 -2.73 4.61 -3.31
N LEU A 94 -1.53 4.99 -3.67
CA LEU A 94 -0.81 4.52 -4.86
C LEU A 94 0.23 3.48 -4.47
N ASP A 95 0.37 2.44 -5.28
CA ASP A 95 1.61 1.66 -5.26
C ASP A 95 2.78 2.59 -5.60
N SER A 96 3.85 2.53 -4.83
CA SER A 96 5.01 3.40 -5.01
C SER A 96 5.62 3.30 -6.43
N ALA A 97 5.48 2.15 -7.08
CA ALA A 97 5.93 1.95 -8.46
C ALA A 97 5.15 2.78 -9.50
N TRP A 98 3.95 3.29 -9.17
CA TRP A 98 3.14 4.10 -10.09
C TRP A 98 3.45 5.59 -10.01
N VAL A 99 4.04 6.07 -8.90
CA VAL A 99 4.33 7.48 -8.67
C VAL A 99 5.15 8.12 -9.79
N PRO A 100 6.23 7.48 -10.32
CA PRO A 100 7.00 8.05 -11.43
C PRO A 100 6.19 8.22 -12.73
N GLU A 101 5.26 7.32 -13.02
CA GLU A 101 4.40 7.42 -14.20
C GLU A 101 3.42 8.59 -14.06
N PHE A 102 2.76 8.71 -12.91
CA PHE A 102 1.77 9.75 -12.67
C PHE A 102 2.40 11.13 -12.49
N GLU A 103 3.62 11.20 -11.93
CA GLU A 103 4.42 12.43 -11.94
C GLU A 103 4.70 12.90 -13.38
N LYS A 104 5.21 12.00 -14.23
CA LYS A 104 5.51 12.29 -15.63
C LYS A 104 4.28 12.74 -16.41
N MET A 105 3.09 12.31 -16.03
CA MET A 105 1.82 12.78 -16.59
C MET A 105 1.42 14.17 -16.07
N GLY A 106 2.09 14.69 -15.03
CA GLY A 106 1.78 15.99 -14.43
C GLY A 106 0.46 16.02 -13.65
N ILE A 107 -0.01 14.87 -13.16
CA ILE A 107 -1.29 14.78 -12.44
C ILE A 107 -1.15 14.81 -10.92
N LEU A 108 0.06 14.62 -10.38
CA LEU A 108 0.34 14.67 -8.95
C LEU A 108 0.78 16.07 -8.52
N VAL A 109 0.51 16.40 -7.26
CA VAL A 109 0.93 17.65 -6.61
C VAL A 109 2.31 17.47 -6.00
N PRO A 110 3.30 18.35 -6.29
CA PRO A 110 4.59 18.36 -5.61
C PRO A 110 4.42 18.91 -4.17
N LEU A 111 4.29 18.03 -3.19
CA LEU A 111 3.90 18.35 -1.81
C LEU A 111 4.89 19.29 -1.14
N ASN A 112 6.19 19.08 -1.34
CA ASN A 112 7.24 19.91 -0.77
C ASN A 112 7.26 21.35 -1.30
N GLN A 113 6.63 21.61 -2.44
CA GLN A 113 6.50 22.96 -3.01
C GLN A 113 5.19 23.64 -2.62
N GLU A 114 4.09 22.88 -2.47
CA GLU A 114 2.77 23.44 -2.28
C GLU A 114 2.28 23.41 -0.82
N MET A 115 2.77 22.47 0.02
CA MET A 115 2.32 22.33 1.41
C MET A 115 3.30 22.98 2.38
N GLY A 116 2.85 24.04 3.07
CA GLY A 116 3.72 24.88 3.90
C GLY A 116 4.35 24.17 5.12
N ASP A 117 3.71 23.15 5.64
CA ASP A 117 4.17 22.31 6.76
C ASP A 117 4.70 20.94 6.33
N TYR A 118 4.93 20.74 5.03
CA TYR A 118 5.40 19.46 4.46
C TYR A 118 6.62 18.90 5.20
N GLN A 119 7.63 19.73 5.45
CA GLN A 119 8.89 19.26 6.05
C GLN A 119 8.68 18.70 7.46
N GLU A 120 7.82 19.32 8.26
CA GLU A 120 7.47 18.84 9.60
C GLU A 120 6.81 17.45 9.54
N VAL A 121 5.92 17.24 8.58
CA VAL A 121 5.26 15.95 8.36
C VAL A 121 6.27 14.90 7.90
N ALA A 122 7.07 15.21 6.89
CA ALA A 122 8.05 14.30 6.30
C ALA A 122 9.13 13.87 7.32
N ASP A 123 9.56 14.78 8.20
CA ASP A 123 10.54 14.49 9.26
C ASP A 123 10.02 13.46 10.28
N GLY A 124 8.71 13.34 10.43
CA GLY A 124 8.04 12.32 11.26
C GLY A 124 8.00 10.92 10.63
N LEU A 125 8.30 10.78 9.34
CA LEU A 125 8.23 9.53 8.60
C LEU A 125 9.62 8.95 8.33
N LEU A 126 9.70 7.64 8.06
CA LEU A 126 10.94 6.97 7.67
C LEU A 126 11.47 7.51 6.35
N GLU A 127 12.71 7.99 6.33
CA GLU A 127 13.37 8.53 5.14
C GLU A 127 13.44 7.50 4.00
N SER A 128 13.73 6.24 4.32
CA SER A 128 13.79 5.16 3.34
C SER A 128 12.43 4.92 2.66
N ALA A 129 11.33 5.01 3.41
CA ALA A 129 9.99 4.88 2.85
C ALA A 129 9.62 6.14 2.03
N MET A 130 9.91 7.35 2.53
CA MET A 130 9.65 8.61 1.82
C MET A 130 10.39 8.70 0.47
N SER A 131 11.51 7.97 0.32
CA SER A 131 12.25 7.94 -0.95
C SER A 131 11.46 7.35 -2.12
N THR A 132 10.41 6.57 -1.86
CA THR A 132 9.57 5.96 -2.91
C THR A 132 8.71 7.00 -3.66
N ALA A 133 8.30 8.06 -2.97
CA ALA A 133 7.52 9.16 -3.54
C ALA A 133 8.39 10.33 -4.05
N GLN A 134 9.73 10.24 -3.92
CA GLN A 134 10.64 11.30 -4.32
C GLN A 134 11.14 11.12 -5.75
N ILE A 135 10.95 12.14 -6.58
CA ILE A 135 11.45 12.18 -7.96
C ILE A 135 12.26 13.46 -8.16
N GLY A 136 13.56 13.32 -8.33
CA GLY A 136 14.48 14.45 -8.37
C GLY A 136 14.55 15.17 -7.02
N GLN A 137 14.08 16.41 -6.97
CA GLN A 137 14.04 17.22 -5.74
C GLN A 137 12.64 17.39 -5.17
N ASP A 138 11.64 16.83 -5.84
CA ASP A 138 10.24 16.98 -5.48
C ASP A 138 9.66 15.66 -4.93
N THR A 139 8.68 15.80 -4.05
CA THR A 139 7.99 14.68 -3.41
C THR A 139 6.51 14.73 -3.75
N TYR A 140 5.98 13.62 -4.28
CA TYR A 140 4.64 13.52 -4.87
C TYR A 140 3.66 12.68 -4.03
N GLY A 141 4.06 12.26 -2.84
CA GLY A 141 3.25 11.54 -1.87
C GLY A 141 3.89 11.54 -0.50
N LEU A 142 3.15 11.14 0.52
CA LEU A 142 3.68 10.72 1.81
C LEU A 142 3.67 9.20 1.84
N ALA A 143 4.78 8.58 2.26
CA ALA A 143 4.77 7.14 2.49
C ALA A 143 3.67 6.79 3.49
N LEU A 144 2.79 5.87 3.12
CA LEU A 144 1.66 5.46 3.95
C LEU A 144 1.97 4.19 4.74
N ASN A 145 2.69 3.28 4.12
CA ASN A 145 3.26 2.08 4.73
C ASN A 145 4.49 1.65 3.93
N THR A 146 5.27 0.78 4.50
CA THR A 146 6.35 0.08 3.79
C THR A 146 6.11 -1.42 3.83
N ASN A 147 6.70 -2.14 2.90
CA ASN A 147 6.64 -3.59 2.90
C ASN A 147 7.88 -4.19 2.22
N THR A 148 8.07 -5.46 2.45
CA THR A 148 9.12 -6.26 1.82
C THR A 148 8.64 -7.69 1.65
N LYS A 149 9.21 -8.40 0.70
CA LYS A 149 8.91 -9.80 0.45
C LYS A 149 9.77 -10.68 1.37
N ILE A 150 9.14 -11.64 2.06
CA ILE A 150 9.81 -12.61 2.93
C ILE A 150 9.34 -14.03 2.60
N LEU A 151 10.08 -15.01 3.05
CA LEU A 151 9.71 -16.43 2.94
C LEU A 151 8.69 -16.80 4.01
N PHE A 152 7.61 -17.45 3.60
CA PHE A 152 6.67 -18.19 4.46
C PHE A 152 6.84 -19.68 4.17
N TYR A 153 6.88 -20.52 5.21
CA TYR A 153 7.02 -21.95 5.05
C TYR A 153 6.10 -22.74 5.97
N ASN A 154 5.63 -23.88 5.48
CA ASN A 154 4.76 -24.81 6.21
C ASN A 154 5.58 -25.58 7.26
N VAL A 155 5.38 -25.25 8.54
CA VAL A 155 6.14 -25.84 9.66
C VAL A 155 6.01 -27.37 9.69
N LYS A 156 4.79 -27.90 9.45
CA LYS A 156 4.56 -29.34 9.44
C LYS A 156 5.32 -30.03 8.30
N ALA A 157 5.25 -29.50 7.08
CA ALA A 157 5.93 -30.08 5.92
C ALA A 157 7.45 -30.14 6.12
N PHE A 158 8.03 -29.05 6.63
CA PHE A 158 9.46 -28.98 6.93
C PHE A 158 9.88 -29.96 8.02
N LYS A 159 9.11 -30.04 9.10
CA LYS A 159 9.35 -30.98 10.20
C LYS A 159 9.29 -32.43 9.74
N ASP A 160 8.27 -32.79 8.95
CA ASP A 160 8.10 -34.16 8.44
C ASP A 160 9.24 -34.55 7.47
N ALA A 161 9.77 -33.59 6.70
CA ALA A 161 10.91 -33.78 5.82
C ALA A 161 12.27 -33.72 6.54
N GLY A 162 12.31 -33.35 7.84
CA GLY A 162 13.53 -33.13 8.61
C GLY A 162 14.34 -31.94 8.13
N LEU A 163 13.65 -30.87 7.71
CA LEU A 163 14.23 -29.62 7.21
C LEU A 163 14.09 -28.49 8.24
N SER A 164 14.93 -27.49 8.10
CA SER A 164 14.82 -26.17 8.72
C SER A 164 14.56 -25.14 7.62
N ALA A 165 14.10 -23.95 7.97
CA ALA A 165 13.96 -22.86 6.97
C ALA A 165 15.26 -22.67 6.21
N PRO A 166 15.24 -22.59 4.86
CA PRO A 166 16.44 -22.41 4.06
C PRO A 166 17.08 -21.05 4.34
N THR A 167 18.37 -21.04 4.57
CA THR A 167 19.18 -19.85 4.80
C THR A 167 19.94 -19.43 3.56
N THR A 168 20.15 -20.37 2.63
CA THR A 168 20.84 -20.13 1.36
C THR A 168 19.98 -20.49 0.16
N MET A 169 20.30 -19.92 -1.00
CA MET A 169 19.61 -20.25 -2.27
C MET A 169 19.78 -21.72 -2.65
N ASP A 170 20.92 -22.33 -2.36
CA ASP A 170 21.14 -23.74 -2.61
C ASP A 170 20.20 -24.61 -1.74
N GLU A 171 20.07 -24.30 -0.45
CA GLU A 171 19.10 -24.96 0.43
C GLU A 171 17.67 -24.76 -0.06
N PHE A 172 17.28 -23.54 -0.47
CA PHE A 172 15.96 -23.26 -1.02
C PHE A 172 15.65 -24.11 -2.26
N ILE A 173 16.61 -24.21 -3.19
CA ILE A 173 16.47 -25.01 -4.42
C ILE A 173 16.31 -26.51 -4.08
N GLU A 174 17.12 -27.03 -3.15
CA GLU A 174 17.03 -28.42 -2.70
C GLU A 174 15.73 -28.71 -1.96
N ASP A 175 15.28 -27.79 -1.11
CA ASP A 175 14.03 -27.90 -0.36
C ASP A 175 12.80 -27.85 -1.30
N CYS A 176 12.80 -27.02 -2.34
CA CYS A 176 11.79 -27.04 -3.37
C CYS A 176 11.63 -28.43 -3.99
N LYS A 177 12.74 -29.07 -4.35
CA LYS A 177 12.74 -30.41 -4.95
C LYS A 177 12.32 -31.49 -3.96
N LYS A 178 12.77 -31.40 -2.73
CA LYS A 178 12.53 -32.41 -1.68
C LYS A 178 11.09 -32.39 -1.18
N LEU A 179 10.46 -31.20 -1.15
CA LEU A 179 9.09 -31.01 -0.67
C LEU A 179 8.04 -31.20 -1.76
N ALA A 180 8.44 -31.22 -3.03
CA ALA A 180 7.54 -31.48 -4.16
C ALA A 180 7.23 -32.98 -4.26
N GLY A 181 6.01 -33.30 -4.70
CA GLY A 181 5.58 -34.68 -4.88
C GLY A 181 4.06 -34.83 -4.75
N GLU A 182 3.61 -35.99 -4.30
CA GLU A 182 2.19 -36.25 -4.05
C GLU A 182 1.96 -36.50 -2.55
N ASN A 183 0.87 -35.94 -2.01
CA ASN A 183 0.44 -36.27 -0.65
C ASN A 183 -0.25 -37.65 -0.59
N GLU A 184 -0.63 -38.07 0.61
CA GLU A 184 -1.31 -39.36 0.88
C GLU A 184 -2.62 -39.52 0.10
N ASN A 185 -3.23 -38.41 -0.36
CA ASN A 185 -4.47 -38.41 -1.13
C ASN A 185 -4.22 -38.37 -2.66
N GLY A 186 -2.98 -38.49 -3.11
CA GLY A 186 -2.59 -38.39 -4.52
C GLY A 186 -2.69 -36.99 -5.11
N GLN A 187 -2.69 -35.96 -4.27
CA GLN A 187 -2.70 -34.58 -4.73
C GLN A 187 -1.27 -34.07 -4.87
N GLN A 188 -1.01 -33.37 -5.97
CA GLN A 188 0.29 -32.75 -6.21
C GLN A 188 0.62 -31.71 -5.14
N ILE A 189 1.81 -31.76 -4.56
CA ILE A 189 2.41 -30.78 -3.68
C ILE A 189 3.57 -30.14 -4.44
N TRP A 190 3.74 -28.82 -4.33
CA TRP A 190 4.88 -28.11 -4.85
C TRP A 190 5.71 -27.56 -3.69
N GLY A 191 7.03 -27.56 -3.87
CA GLY A 191 7.95 -27.01 -2.89
C GLY A 191 7.79 -25.49 -2.74
N TYR A 192 7.46 -24.80 -3.83
CA TYR A 192 7.28 -23.34 -3.84
C TYR A 192 6.27 -22.90 -4.91
N ASP A 193 5.56 -21.81 -4.62
CA ASP A 193 4.70 -21.12 -5.57
C ASP A 193 5.26 -19.73 -5.90
N GLU A 194 5.42 -19.45 -7.20
CA GLU A 194 5.81 -18.12 -7.72
C GLU A 194 4.75 -17.66 -8.72
N PRO A 195 3.83 -16.78 -8.29
CA PRO A 195 2.60 -16.52 -9.05
C PRO A 195 2.80 -15.64 -10.30
N ALA A 196 3.95 -14.98 -10.45
CA ALA A 196 4.16 -14.05 -11.56
C ALA A 196 5.64 -13.88 -11.93
N LEU A 197 5.88 -13.42 -13.16
CA LEU A 197 7.19 -13.04 -13.69
C LEU A 197 7.40 -11.52 -13.68
N ALA A 198 6.95 -10.86 -12.63
CA ALA A 198 7.07 -9.41 -12.43
C ALA A 198 8.30 -9.03 -11.59
N GLY A 199 8.66 -7.76 -11.53
CA GLY A 199 9.79 -7.27 -10.73
C GLY A 199 9.68 -7.62 -9.26
N TRP A 200 8.50 -7.46 -8.65
CA TRP A 200 8.21 -7.88 -7.27
C TRP A 200 8.59 -9.34 -7.00
N ASN A 201 8.38 -10.21 -7.98
CA ASN A 201 8.58 -11.64 -7.86
C ASN A 201 10.03 -12.06 -8.15
N LEU A 202 10.63 -11.54 -9.20
CA LEU A 202 11.92 -11.99 -9.71
C LEU A 202 13.12 -11.24 -9.13
N CYS A 203 12.98 -9.95 -8.79
CA CYS A 203 14.10 -9.16 -8.31
C CYS A 203 14.78 -9.72 -7.06
N PRO A 204 14.05 -10.23 -6.04
CA PRO A 204 14.69 -10.87 -4.88
C PRO A 204 15.62 -12.00 -5.27
N PHE A 205 15.22 -12.87 -6.18
CA PHE A 205 16.07 -13.96 -6.69
C PHE A 205 17.24 -13.44 -7.51
N ILE A 206 17.00 -12.51 -8.43
CA ILE A 206 18.04 -11.92 -9.28
C ILE A 206 19.14 -11.30 -8.42
N TRP A 207 18.76 -10.44 -7.47
CA TRP A 207 19.72 -9.73 -6.63
C TRP A 207 20.43 -10.66 -5.66
N SER A 208 19.71 -11.57 -5.00
CA SER A 208 20.34 -12.52 -4.09
C SER A 208 21.30 -13.48 -4.79
N MET A 209 21.04 -13.81 -6.05
CA MET A 209 21.96 -14.62 -6.87
C MET A 209 23.05 -13.81 -7.59
N GLY A 210 23.23 -12.52 -7.25
CA GLY A 210 24.31 -11.66 -7.75
C GLY A 210 24.02 -10.97 -9.08
N GLY A 211 22.79 -11.11 -9.60
CA GLY A 211 22.35 -10.40 -10.80
C GLY A 211 21.87 -8.96 -10.53
N SER A 212 21.50 -8.25 -11.59
CA SER A 212 21.01 -6.88 -11.51
C SER A 212 20.09 -6.58 -12.70
N ILE A 213 19.15 -5.65 -12.52
CA ILE A 213 18.25 -5.18 -13.59
C ILE A 213 18.94 -4.07 -14.40
N THR A 214 19.60 -3.13 -13.72
CA THR A 214 20.25 -1.96 -14.30
C THR A 214 21.60 -1.69 -13.65
N ASN A 215 22.38 -0.75 -14.21
CA ASN A 215 23.49 -0.12 -13.50
C ASN A 215 22.98 0.70 -12.28
N GLU A 216 23.88 1.13 -11.41
CA GLU A 216 23.57 1.91 -10.19
C GLU A 216 22.79 3.19 -10.49
N ASP A 217 23.10 3.88 -11.57
CA ASP A 217 22.42 5.13 -11.97
C ASP A 217 21.06 4.89 -12.65
N GLN A 218 20.61 3.62 -12.78
CA GLN A 218 19.35 3.20 -13.43
C GLN A 218 19.18 3.70 -14.87
N THR A 219 20.27 3.96 -15.57
CA THR A 219 20.28 4.52 -16.93
C THR A 219 20.48 3.46 -18.02
N LYS A 220 20.90 2.24 -17.65
CA LYS A 220 21.28 1.20 -18.59
C LYS A 220 20.92 -0.20 -18.08
N ALA A 221 20.07 -0.91 -18.81
CA ALA A 221 19.72 -2.31 -18.54
C ALA A 221 20.61 -3.31 -19.27
N THR A 222 21.09 -2.97 -20.49
CA THR A 222 21.94 -3.86 -21.28
C THR A 222 23.26 -4.16 -20.58
N GLY A 223 23.58 -5.44 -20.41
CA GLY A 223 24.76 -5.92 -19.69
C GLY A 223 24.50 -6.20 -18.21
N TYR A 224 23.34 -5.83 -17.70
CA TYR A 224 22.85 -6.09 -16.36
C TYR A 224 21.69 -7.08 -16.37
N LEU A 225 20.54 -6.69 -16.95
CA LEU A 225 19.38 -7.58 -17.09
C LEU A 225 19.72 -8.86 -17.88
N ASN A 226 20.65 -8.81 -18.80
CA ASN A 226 21.12 -9.95 -19.58
C ASN A 226 22.53 -10.42 -19.14
N SER A 227 22.94 -10.14 -17.91
CA SER A 227 24.17 -10.71 -17.34
C SER A 227 24.04 -12.22 -17.13
N ALA A 228 25.16 -12.90 -16.95
CA ALA A 228 25.15 -14.34 -16.70
C ALA A 228 24.45 -14.68 -15.37
N GLU A 229 24.65 -13.86 -14.36
CA GLU A 229 24.06 -14.00 -13.01
C GLU A 229 22.55 -13.82 -13.07
N THR A 230 22.04 -12.78 -13.72
CA THR A 230 20.59 -12.55 -13.91
C THR A 230 19.94 -13.69 -14.70
N VAL A 231 20.58 -14.12 -15.81
CA VAL A 231 20.09 -15.25 -16.59
C VAL A 231 20.08 -16.52 -15.77
N ASN A 232 21.12 -16.77 -14.97
CA ASN A 232 21.19 -17.95 -14.08
C ASN A 232 20.06 -17.94 -13.05
N ALA A 233 19.74 -16.81 -12.41
CA ALA A 233 18.66 -16.70 -11.44
C ALA A 233 17.30 -17.08 -12.07
N ILE A 234 17.00 -16.52 -13.23
CA ILE A 234 15.74 -16.81 -13.95
C ILE A 234 15.73 -18.27 -14.46
N GLN A 235 16.87 -18.76 -14.97
CA GLN A 235 16.99 -20.14 -15.45
C GLN A 235 16.77 -21.14 -14.32
N THR A 236 17.29 -20.86 -13.12
CA THR A 236 17.10 -21.72 -11.93
C THR A 236 15.61 -21.89 -11.62
N LEU A 237 14.84 -20.81 -11.56
CA LEU A 237 13.38 -20.88 -11.37
C LEU A 237 12.69 -21.63 -12.53
N ALA A 238 13.10 -21.39 -13.76
CA ALA A 238 12.53 -22.07 -14.92
C ALA A 238 12.82 -23.58 -14.92
N ASP A 239 13.97 -23.99 -14.43
CA ASP A 239 14.35 -25.42 -14.33
C ASP A 239 13.57 -26.10 -13.19
N LEU A 240 13.44 -25.47 -12.02
CA LEU A 240 12.59 -25.94 -10.94
C LEU A 240 11.13 -26.12 -11.39
N TYR A 241 10.61 -25.17 -12.19
CA TYR A 241 9.27 -25.26 -12.75
C TYR A 241 9.13 -26.46 -13.73
N LYS A 242 10.08 -26.67 -14.63
CA LYS A 242 10.09 -27.82 -15.55
C LYS A 242 10.22 -29.16 -14.84
N GLU A 243 10.94 -29.19 -13.71
CA GLU A 243 11.08 -30.36 -12.86
C GLU A 243 9.81 -30.63 -12.03
N GLY A 244 8.83 -29.71 -12.02
CA GLY A 244 7.62 -29.81 -11.21
C GLY A 244 7.84 -29.54 -9.72
N ALA A 245 8.98 -28.96 -9.37
CA ALA A 245 9.30 -28.59 -7.99
C ALA A 245 8.59 -27.31 -7.54
N ILE A 246 8.31 -26.39 -8.48
CA ILE A 246 7.57 -25.15 -8.24
C ILE A 246 6.41 -25.00 -9.22
N THR A 247 5.48 -24.08 -8.93
CA THR A 247 4.31 -23.75 -9.76
C THR A 247 4.03 -22.24 -9.75
N GLY A 248 2.86 -21.82 -10.25
CA GLY A 248 2.36 -20.45 -10.21
C GLY A 248 2.28 -19.76 -11.58
N TRP A 249 2.81 -20.39 -12.65
CA TRP A 249 2.86 -19.76 -13.99
C TRP A 249 1.80 -20.26 -14.97
N ASN A 250 0.85 -21.07 -14.50
CA ASN A 250 -0.23 -21.56 -15.34
C ASN A 250 -1.54 -20.83 -15.06
N SER A 251 -2.32 -20.61 -16.09
CA SER A 251 -3.71 -20.21 -15.92
C SER A 251 -4.49 -21.34 -15.21
N GLY A 252 -5.05 -21.04 -14.05
CA GLY A 252 -5.81 -21.99 -13.23
C GLY A 252 -5.00 -22.70 -12.14
N ASP A 253 -3.77 -22.28 -11.88
CA ASP A 253 -3.06 -22.66 -10.65
C ASP A 253 -3.87 -22.23 -9.42
N ILE A 254 -3.68 -22.93 -8.30
CA ILE A 254 -4.41 -22.63 -7.05
C ILE A 254 -3.93 -21.25 -6.59
N PRO A 255 -4.84 -20.33 -6.17
CA PRO A 255 -4.41 -19.06 -5.60
C PRO A 255 -3.41 -19.26 -4.46
N MET A 256 -2.40 -18.38 -4.36
CA MET A 256 -1.26 -18.53 -3.43
C MET A 256 -1.72 -18.80 -1.99
N THR A 257 -2.64 -17.99 -1.46
CA THR A 257 -3.16 -18.14 -0.09
C THR A 257 -3.84 -19.49 0.12
N ASP A 258 -4.69 -19.93 -0.84
CA ASP A 258 -5.37 -21.21 -0.76
C ASP A 258 -4.41 -22.40 -0.93
N GLY A 259 -3.46 -22.29 -1.84
CA GLY A 259 -2.45 -23.31 -2.05
C GLY A 259 -1.56 -23.49 -0.82
N PHE A 260 -1.13 -22.41 -0.20
CA PHE A 260 -0.33 -22.45 1.01
C PHE A 260 -1.14 -22.93 2.22
N GLY A 261 -2.32 -22.34 2.49
CA GLY A 261 -3.18 -22.69 3.63
C GLY A 261 -3.75 -24.10 3.59
N THR A 262 -3.85 -24.72 2.41
CA THR A 262 -4.23 -26.13 2.25
C THR A 262 -3.03 -27.09 2.19
N GLY A 263 -1.81 -26.56 2.31
CA GLY A 263 -0.57 -27.35 2.30
C GLY A 263 -0.19 -27.90 0.91
N ARG A 264 -0.76 -27.33 -0.17
CA ARG A 264 -0.38 -27.68 -1.56
C ARG A 264 0.93 -27.01 -1.97
N TYR A 265 1.27 -25.88 -1.36
CA TYR A 265 2.55 -25.20 -1.46
C TYR A 265 3.29 -25.29 -0.14
N ALA A 266 4.50 -25.78 -0.15
CA ALA A 266 5.31 -25.91 1.07
C ALA A 266 5.95 -24.57 1.47
N MET A 267 6.25 -23.74 0.49
CA MET A 267 6.80 -22.38 0.64
C MET A 267 6.09 -21.40 -0.29
N ILE A 268 6.02 -20.15 0.14
CA ILE A 268 5.66 -18.99 -0.66
C ILE A 268 6.55 -17.81 -0.25
N MET A 269 6.65 -16.79 -1.10
CA MET A 269 7.25 -15.51 -0.74
C MET A 269 6.27 -14.38 -1.02
N ASP A 270 5.93 -13.61 0.02
CA ASP A 270 4.98 -12.52 -0.10
C ASP A 270 5.24 -11.42 0.95
N GLY A 271 4.43 -10.36 0.92
CA GLY A 271 4.50 -9.26 1.86
C GLY A 271 3.77 -9.52 3.19
N PRO A 272 3.79 -8.55 4.12
CA PRO A 272 3.25 -8.70 5.48
C PRO A 272 1.73 -8.92 5.50
N TRP A 273 0.98 -8.45 4.49
CA TRP A 273 -0.48 -8.69 4.37
C TRP A 273 -0.83 -10.19 4.37
N LYS A 274 0.10 -11.05 3.95
CA LYS A 274 -0.12 -12.49 3.97
C LYS A 274 -0.37 -13.05 5.37
N ILE A 275 0.12 -12.38 6.40
CA ILE A 275 -0.10 -12.77 7.81
C ILE A 275 -1.59 -12.66 8.12
N SER A 276 -2.21 -11.49 7.91
CA SER A 276 -3.64 -11.30 8.19
C SER A 276 -4.55 -12.13 7.27
N GLU A 277 -4.15 -12.34 6.01
CA GLU A 277 -4.87 -13.24 5.10
C GLU A 277 -4.88 -14.70 5.62
N MET A 278 -3.73 -15.18 6.09
CA MET A 278 -3.62 -16.55 6.64
C MET A 278 -4.37 -16.69 7.96
N GLU A 279 -4.28 -15.72 8.86
CA GLU A 279 -5.02 -15.72 10.12
C GLU A 279 -6.55 -15.69 9.90
N GLY A 280 -7.02 -14.94 8.90
CA GLY A 280 -8.43 -14.86 8.57
C GLY A 280 -8.97 -16.10 7.87
N SER A 281 -8.22 -16.66 6.92
CA SER A 281 -8.70 -17.76 6.05
C SER A 281 -8.30 -19.15 6.55
N TYR A 282 -7.15 -19.28 7.21
CA TYR A 282 -6.55 -20.54 7.63
C TYR A 282 -5.97 -20.48 9.05
N PRO A 283 -6.77 -20.12 10.08
CA PRO A 283 -6.29 -19.86 11.45
C PRO A 283 -5.61 -21.06 12.13
N ASP A 284 -5.90 -22.29 11.69
CA ASP A 284 -5.31 -23.51 12.23
C ASP A 284 -4.07 -23.99 11.46
N PHE A 285 -3.66 -23.26 10.41
CA PHE A 285 -2.50 -23.64 9.61
C PHE A 285 -1.19 -23.13 10.24
N GLU A 286 -0.32 -24.05 10.62
CA GLU A 286 0.98 -23.73 11.23
C GLU A 286 2.02 -23.35 10.17
N TYR A 287 2.39 -22.09 10.11
CA TYR A 287 3.49 -21.57 9.29
C TYR A 287 4.48 -20.75 10.11
N ALA A 288 5.63 -20.48 9.54
CA ALA A 288 6.60 -19.54 10.07
C ALA A 288 7.24 -18.76 8.92
N THR A 289 7.95 -17.70 9.25
CA THR A 289 8.60 -16.83 8.30
C THR A 289 10.10 -16.85 8.43
N ALA A 290 10.82 -16.52 7.35
CA ALA A 290 12.27 -16.38 7.32
C ALA A 290 12.66 -15.26 6.34
N PRO A 291 13.86 -14.68 6.49
CA PRO A 291 14.42 -13.78 5.49
C PRO A 291 14.53 -14.46 4.12
N MET A 292 14.70 -13.65 3.06
CA MET A 292 15.08 -14.15 1.75
C MET A 292 16.39 -14.96 1.86
N PRO A 293 16.46 -16.18 1.31
CA PRO A 293 17.68 -16.98 1.35
C PRO A 293 18.86 -16.26 0.69
N GLU A 294 20.06 -16.38 1.30
CA GLU A 294 21.28 -15.75 0.83
C GLU A 294 21.86 -16.49 -0.38
N GLY A 295 22.18 -15.77 -1.44
CA GLY A 295 22.95 -16.25 -2.58
C GLY A 295 24.30 -15.57 -2.69
N GLU A 296 24.95 -15.64 -3.87
CA GLU A 296 26.25 -14.99 -4.12
C GLU A 296 26.16 -13.46 -3.99
N GLY A 297 25.00 -12.85 -4.20
CA GLY A 297 24.76 -11.43 -4.02
C GLY A 297 24.43 -11.02 -2.58
N GLY A 298 24.15 -11.98 -1.70
CA GLY A 298 23.65 -11.75 -0.35
C GLY A 298 22.17 -12.14 -0.21
N SER A 299 21.53 -11.68 0.87
CA SER A 299 20.08 -11.81 1.08
C SER A 299 19.41 -10.48 0.73
N HIS A 300 18.68 -10.44 -0.38
CA HIS A 300 18.02 -9.24 -0.87
C HIS A 300 16.54 -9.46 -1.08
N SER A 301 15.76 -8.43 -0.81
CA SER A 301 14.35 -8.39 -1.13
C SER A 301 13.98 -7.07 -1.79
N VAL A 302 12.74 -6.93 -2.22
CA VAL A 302 12.20 -5.68 -2.75
C VAL A 302 11.77 -4.77 -1.61
N LEU A 303 12.01 -3.48 -1.75
CA LEU A 303 11.34 -2.45 -0.97
C LEU A 303 10.05 -2.11 -1.73
N GLY A 304 8.94 -2.33 -1.10
CA GLY A 304 7.64 -1.91 -1.55
C GLY A 304 6.98 -0.99 -0.54
N GLY A 305 5.79 -0.63 -0.82
CA GLY A 305 4.96 0.23 0.00
C GLY A 305 4.01 1.03 -0.84
N GLU A 306 3.17 1.75 -0.19
CA GLU A 306 2.22 2.64 -0.82
C GLU A 306 2.42 4.07 -0.32
N ASP A 307 2.22 4.97 -1.25
CA ASP A 307 2.24 6.40 -1.00
C ASP A 307 0.81 6.95 -1.05
N ILE A 308 0.45 7.77 -0.07
CA ILE A 308 -0.76 8.57 -0.18
C ILE A 308 -0.41 9.84 -0.95
N SER A 309 -1.02 9.99 -2.13
CA SER A 309 -0.69 11.06 -3.07
C SER A 309 -1.90 11.94 -3.37
N MET A 310 -1.63 13.22 -3.60
CA MET A 310 -2.63 14.24 -3.90
C MET A 310 -2.66 14.53 -5.40
N PHE A 311 -3.87 14.61 -5.95
CA PHE A 311 -4.09 15.08 -7.31
C PHE A 311 -4.42 16.58 -7.33
N ASN A 312 -4.20 17.21 -8.47
CA ASN A 312 -4.42 18.65 -8.62
C ASN A 312 -5.93 18.97 -8.78
N THR A 313 -6.67 18.86 -7.68
CA THR A 313 -8.10 19.19 -7.57
C THR A 313 -8.32 20.48 -6.78
N ALA A 314 -9.58 20.86 -6.56
CA ALA A 314 -9.94 22.07 -5.83
C ALA A 314 -9.80 21.94 -4.29
N ASN A 315 -9.70 20.71 -3.77
CA ASN A 315 -9.84 20.42 -2.34
C ASN A 315 -8.49 20.18 -1.63
N LYS A 316 -7.39 20.78 -2.11
CA LYS A 316 -6.01 20.53 -1.63
C LYS A 316 -5.84 20.66 -0.11
N ASP A 317 -6.42 21.68 0.51
CA ASP A 317 -6.29 21.89 1.95
C ASP A 317 -6.96 20.76 2.76
N ALA A 318 -8.14 20.32 2.33
CA ALA A 318 -8.86 19.21 2.96
C ALA A 318 -8.14 17.87 2.71
N ALA A 319 -7.66 17.66 1.49
CA ALA A 319 -6.86 16.50 1.11
C ALA A 319 -5.57 16.41 1.94
N TRP A 320 -4.85 17.53 2.11
CA TRP A 320 -3.65 17.57 2.93
C TRP A 320 -3.89 17.24 4.40
N LYS A 321 -5.00 17.72 4.99
CA LYS A 321 -5.39 17.33 6.36
C LYS A 321 -5.59 15.82 6.48
N PHE A 322 -6.28 15.21 5.50
CA PHE A 322 -6.51 13.77 5.48
C PHE A 322 -5.21 12.98 5.31
N MET A 323 -4.32 13.40 4.41
CA MET A 323 -3.02 12.77 4.22
C MET A 323 -2.17 12.79 5.50
N LYS A 324 -2.13 13.93 6.20
CA LYS A 324 -1.44 14.06 7.50
C LYS A 324 -2.05 13.14 8.57
N PHE A 325 -3.37 13.03 8.62
CA PHE A 325 -4.05 12.14 9.55
C PHE A 325 -3.69 10.67 9.27
N MET A 326 -3.74 10.25 8.00
CA MET A 326 -3.43 8.87 7.60
C MET A 326 -1.97 8.46 7.85
N THR A 327 -1.04 9.42 7.86
CA THR A 327 0.38 9.19 8.18
C THR A 327 0.73 9.54 9.64
N GLY A 328 -0.24 10.00 10.43
CA GLY A 328 -0.11 10.30 11.85
C GLY A 328 -0.06 9.02 12.72
N GLU A 329 0.45 9.16 13.93
CA GLU A 329 0.67 8.07 14.88
C GLU A 329 -0.58 7.19 15.06
N PHE A 330 -1.75 7.79 15.37
CA PHE A 330 -3.00 7.06 15.57
C PHE A 330 -3.38 6.17 14.37
N ALA A 331 -3.40 6.73 13.16
CA ALA A 331 -3.79 5.96 11.97
C ALA A 331 -2.78 4.85 11.65
N GLN A 332 -1.50 5.13 11.86
CA GLN A 332 -0.43 4.16 11.66
C GLN A 332 -0.46 3.02 12.68
N GLU A 333 -0.80 3.29 13.95
CA GLU A 333 -1.02 2.26 14.98
C GLU A 333 -2.22 1.37 14.66
N GLU A 334 -3.35 1.95 14.23
CA GLU A 334 -4.54 1.18 13.85
C GLU A 334 -4.26 0.29 12.61
N MET A 335 -3.57 0.81 11.61
CA MET A 335 -3.18 0.02 10.43
C MET A 335 -2.12 -1.05 10.75
N ALA A 336 -1.24 -0.83 11.71
CA ALA A 336 -0.27 -1.84 12.15
C ALA A 336 -0.97 -3.09 12.73
N LYS A 337 -2.14 -2.95 13.36
CA LYS A 337 -2.95 -4.08 13.84
C LYS A 337 -3.48 -4.95 12.68
N CYS A 338 -3.49 -4.42 11.47
CA CYS A 338 -3.86 -5.12 10.24
C CYS A 338 -2.63 -5.64 9.48
N SER A 339 -1.49 -5.82 10.15
CA SER A 339 -0.23 -6.29 9.58
C SER A 339 0.42 -5.32 8.56
N GLN A 340 0.01 -4.04 8.54
CA GLN A 340 0.73 -3.02 7.80
C GLN A 340 2.00 -2.62 8.56
N ILE A 341 3.13 -2.48 7.86
CA ILE A 341 4.37 -2.01 8.49
C ILE A 341 4.32 -0.47 8.51
N PRO A 342 4.24 0.16 9.70
CA PRO A 342 4.11 1.59 9.80
C PRO A 342 5.39 2.31 9.35
N VAL A 343 5.24 3.53 8.90
CA VAL A 343 6.35 4.41 8.49
C VAL A 343 6.50 5.64 9.40
N ASN A 344 5.53 5.86 10.29
CA ASN A 344 5.62 6.91 11.30
C ASN A 344 6.62 6.50 12.39
N LYS A 345 7.61 7.35 12.66
CA LYS A 345 8.70 7.06 13.60
C LYS A 345 8.21 6.88 15.03
N ALA A 346 7.21 7.65 15.48
CA ALA A 346 6.64 7.52 16.82
C ALA A 346 5.93 6.17 16.98
N THR A 347 5.18 5.72 15.98
CA THR A 347 4.54 4.39 15.99
C THR A 347 5.53 3.24 16.05
N LEU A 348 6.71 3.39 15.41
CA LEU A 348 7.76 2.34 15.46
C LEU A 348 8.48 2.26 16.81
N GLU A 349 8.39 3.29 17.65
CA GLU A 349 8.99 3.36 18.99
C GLU A 349 7.99 2.92 20.09
N SER A 350 6.69 2.81 19.78
CA SER A 350 5.62 2.40 20.71
C SER A 350 5.51 0.88 20.78
#